data_541e7c00462df1852cac70bf77ab14c8
#
_entry.id   541e7c00462df1852cac70bf77ab14c8
#
_cell.length_a   1.000
_cell.length_b   1.000
_cell.length_c   1.000
_cell.angle_alpha   90.00
_cell.angle_beta   90.00
_cell.angle_gamma   90.00
#
_symmetry.space_group_name_H-M   'P 1'
#
loop_
_entity.id
_entity.type
_entity.pdbx_description
1 polymer ?
#
loop_
_entity_poly.entity_id
_entity_poly.type
_entity_poly.pdbx_seq_one_letter_code
_entity_poly.pdbx_strand_id
1 'polypeptide(L)'
;MDTSASLEAQIQKLEEKMKAANLPTDLSEKINGMIALLSASLKQGGGSFISYEGISSYIDWVVSLPFNKETTDILDLNSAKKVLDKNHYGLDSVKNRILEYLASIILSLQNNSGDKVIRAPILCLIGLVGTGKTTLAYSIAEAMGRKFERIPFGGMGDARSLRGQSRAFADAEPGAIIKKLVHAQSKNSVILLDELDRVTESARADIMGVLVELLDPEQNKSFTDHYVDYPFDLSHTLFIATANNTTNISTAVLDRLEIVQMPSYTDEEKQTIAKSYLFPKIRQQTGLSEAQITIDDALWPSVIRPLGFDSGIRSLERTIEGICRKAAREIVEGKVQKGATIRITNDNFKEFIPV
;
A
#
# COMPACT_ATOMS: atom_id res chain seq x y z
N MET A 1 1.49 42.99 -20.14
CA MET A 1 0.91 42.72 -18.79
C MET A 1 1.97 42.02 -17.98
N ASP A 2 2.29 42.58 -16.86
CA ASP A 2 3.52 42.43 -16.10
C ASP A 2 3.78 40.97 -15.60
N THR A 3 4.65 40.27 -16.30
CA THR A 3 5.13 38.94 -15.89
C THR A 3 5.82 38.97 -14.54
N SER A 4 6.43 40.09 -14.17
CA SER A 4 7.10 40.28 -12.87
C SER A 4 6.12 40.35 -11.70
N ALA A 5 5.02 41.09 -11.83
CA ALA A 5 3.98 41.20 -10.81
C ALA A 5 3.26 39.85 -10.57
N SER A 6 3.08 39.05 -11.64
CA SER A 6 2.53 37.70 -11.53
C SER A 6 3.46 36.75 -10.75
N LEU A 7 4.78 36.88 -10.96
CA LEU A 7 5.79 36.01 -10.35
C LEU A 7 6.04 36.39 -8.88
N GLU A 8 5.98 37.67 -8.55
CA GLU A 8 6.02 38.13 -7.13
C GLU A 8 4.83 37.59 -6.32
N ALA A 9 3.62 37.62 -6.90
CA ALA A 9 2.44 37.05 -6.26
C ALA A 9 2.55 35.51 -6.06
N GLN A 10 3.22 34.81 -6.98
CA GLN A 10 3.48 33.38 -6.86
C GLN A 10 4.50 33.08 -5.77
N ILE A 11 5.56 33.90 -5.63
CA ILE A 11 6.54 33.75 -4.55
C ILE A 11 5.88 33.99 -3.19
N GLN A 12 5.03 34.99 -3.07
CA GLN A 12 4.30 35.24 -1.84
C GLN A 12 3.43 34.04 -1.44
N LYS A 13 2.80 33.38 -2.39
CA LYS A 13 2.06 32.12 -2.14
C LYS A 13 2.94 31.01 -1.61
N LEU A 14 4.18 30.88 -2.12
CA LEU A 14 5.13 29.87 -1.63
C LEU A 14 5.55 30.16 -0.18
N GLU A 15 5.80 31.44 0.16
CA GLU A 15 6.09 31.85 1.53
C GLU A 15 4.93 31.57 2.50
N GLU A 16 3.69 31.83 2.07
CA GLU A 16 2.48 31.53 2.85
C GLU A 16 2.32 30.02 3.09
N LYS A 17 2.48 29.19 2.05
CA LYS A 17 2.46 27.72 2.17
C LYS A 17 3.51 27.22 3.15
N MET A 18 4.73 27.74 3.07
CA MET A 18 5.82 27.35 3.94
C MET A 18 5.56 27.72 5.40
N LYS A 19 5.05 28.95 5.66
CA LYS A 19 4.71 29.39 7.03
C LYS A 19 3.60 28.54 7.66
N ALA A 20 2.65 28.03 6.83
CA ALA A 20 1.56 27.17 7.28
C ALA A 20 2.00 25.70 7.54
N ALA A 21 3.14 25.27 7.00
CA ALA A 21 3.52 23.86 6.96
C ALA A 21 4.21 23.32 8.24
N ASN A 22 4.51 24.17 9.21
CA ASN A 22 5.18 23.78 10.49
C ASN A 22 6.40 22.86 10.27
N LEU A 23 7.32 23.31 9.41
CA LEU A 23 8.53 22.58 9.04
C LEU A 23 9.60 22.65 10.16
N PRO A 24 10.56 21.70 10.20
CA PRO A 24 11.76 21.83 11.01
C PRO A 24 12.50 23.14 10.72
N THR A 25 13.10 23.74 11.76
CA THR A 25 13.67 25.11 11.69
C THR A 25 14.76 25.22 10.61
N ASP A 26 15.69 24.27 10.60
CA ASP A 26 16.80 24.22 9.66
C ASP A 26 16.33 24.02 8.19
N LEU A 27 15.30 23.19 7.97
CA LEU A 27 14.70 23.03 6.65
C LEU A 27 13.95 24.29 6.21
N SER A 28 13.27 24.95 7.13
CA SER A 28 12.59 26.22 6.88
C SER A 28 13.61 27.32 6.49
N GLU A 29 14.74 27.40 7.17
CA GLU A 29 15.84 28.31 6.84
C GLU A 29 16.43 28.04 5.45
N LYS A 30 16.67 26.75 5.10
CA LYS A 30 17.14 26.33 3.78
C LYS A 30 16.17 26.78 2.68
N ILE A 31 14.88 26.60 2.86
CA ILE A 31 13.84 26.99 1.89
C ILE A 31 13.74 28.51 1.78
N ASN A 32 13.79 29.24 2.90
CA ASN A 32 13.81 30.71 2.91
C ASN A 32 14.98 31.26 2.10
N GLY A 33 16.17 30.68 2.25
CA GLY A 33 17.33 31.03 1.46
C GLY A 33 17.10 30.82 -0.04
N MET A 34 16.46 29.73 -0.43
CA MET A 34 16.12 29.46 -1.85
C MET A 34 15.11 30.48 -2.40
N ILE A 35 14.08 30.83 -1.63
CA ILE A 35 13.09 31.84 -2.00
C ILE A 35 13.74 33.23 -2.13
N ALA A 36 14.62 33.58 -1.20
CA ALA A 36 15.35 34.86 -1.24
C ALA A 36 16.24 34.99 -2.47
N LEU A 37 16.96 33.92 -2.85
CA LEU A 37 17.77 33.87 -4.06
C LEU A 37 16.90 33.99 -5.33
N LEU A 38 15.75 33.32 -5.34
CA LEU A 38 14.79 33.44 -6.45
C LEU A 38 14.29 34.89 -6.59
N SER A 39 13.89 35.52 -5.48
CA SER A 39 13.43 36.91 -5.45
C SER A 39 14.49 37.91 -5.90
N ALA A 40 15.77 37.71 -5.50
CA ALA A 40 16.88 38.54 -5.93
C ALA A 40 17.18 38.40 -7.43
N SER A 41 17.14 37.17 -7.96
CA SER A 41 17.33 36.89 -9.39
C SER A 41 16.28 37.58 -10.27
N LEU A 42 15.03 37.62 -9.80
CA LEU A 42 13.94 38.32 -10.50
C LEU A 42 14.15 39.84 -10.57
N LYS A 43 14.58 40.45 -9.45
CA LYS A 43 14.85 41.90 -9.42
C LYS A 43 15.98 42.31 -10.34
N GLN A 44 16.91 41.42 -10.67
CA GLN A 44 18.00 41.66 -11.59
C GLN A 44 17.67 41.37 -13.08
N GLY A 45 16.40 41.01 -13.37
CA GLY A 45 15.94 40.74 -14.74
C GLY A 45 16.47 39.43 -15.35
N GLY A 46 17.10 38.56 -14.54
CA GLY A 46 17.72 37.30 -14.98
C GLY A 46 17.02 36.03 -14.56
N GLY A 47 15.85 36.11 -13.98
CA GLY A 47 15.10 34.96 -13.46
C GLY A 47 14.63 34.02 -14.57
N SER A 48 15.24 32.83 -14.66
CA SER A 48 14.79 31.78 -15.57
C SER A 48 13.49 31.16 -15.05
N PHE A 49 12.48 31.05 -15.89
CA PHE A 49 11.19 30.39 -15.58
C PHE A 49 11.39 28.95 -15.07
N ILE A 50 12.39 28.27 -15.60
CA ILE A 50 12.80 26.90 -15.19
C ILE A 50 13.23 26.86 -13.72
N SER A 51 13.90 27.90 -13.24
CA SER A 51 14.35 27.99 -11.84
C SER A 51 13.19 28.11 -10.86
N TYR A 52 12.12 28.83 -11.22
CA TYR A 52 10.92 28.96 -10.42
C TYR A 52 10.14 27.65 -10.31
N GLU A 53 9.88 26.96 -11.41
CA GLU A 53 9.13 25.69 -11.40
C GLU A 53 9.82 24.63 -10.54
N GLY A 54 11.15 24.50 -10.67
CA GLY A 54 11.93 23.53 -9.87
C GLY A 54 11.85 23.82 -8.38
N ILE A 55 11.97 25.09 -7.99
CA ILE A 55 11.88 25.51 -6.58
C ILE A 55 10.44 25.37 -6.06
N SER A 56 9.44 25.76 -6.82
CA SER A 56 8.04 25.60 -6.46
C SER A 56 7.66 24.14 -6.26
N SER A 57 8.03 23.28 -7.20
CA SER A 57 7.77 21.84 -7.08
C SER A 57 8.45 21.23 -5.84
N TYR A 58 9.70 21.61 -5.58
CA TYR A 58 10.41 21.17 -4.38
C TYR A 58 9.70 21.61 -3.09
N ILE A 59 9.31 22.88 -3.01
CA ILE A 59 8.59 23.41 -1.84
C ILE A 59 7.26 22.69 -1.67
N ASP A 60 6.50 22.46 -2.75
CA ASP A 60 5.21 21.76 -2.68
C ASP A 60 5.36 20.32 -2.14
N TRP A 61 6.43 19.61 -2.51
CA TRP A 61 6.73 18.30 -1.93
C TRP A 61 7.09 18.39 -0.45
N VAL A 62 7.98 19.31 -0.08
CA VAL A 62 8.46 19.43 1.30
C VAL A 62 7.35 19.86 2.26
N VAL A 63 6.53 20.84 1.89
CA VAL A 63 5.41 21.31 2.75
C VAL A 63 4.29 20.27 2.87
N SER A 64 4.22 19.32 1.93
CA SER A 64 3.25 18.23 1.96
C SER A 64 3.70 17.05 2.83
N LEU A 65 4.97 16.98 3.24
CA LEU A 65 5.47 15.93 4.09
C LEU A 65 4.88 16.02 5.51
N PRO A 66 4.45 14.89 6.08
CA PRO A 66 3.79 14.86 7.39
C PRO A 66 4.81 14.85 8.56
N PHE A 67 5.70 15.85 8.67
CA PHE A 67 6.72 15.91 9.73
C PHE A 67 6.13 15.75 11.14
N ASN A 68 4.96 16.37 11.38
CA ASN A 68 4.32 16.42 12.69
C ASN A 68 2.87 15.89 12.67
N LYS A 69 2.50 15.10 11.63
CA LYS A 69 1.14 14.56 11.50
C LYS A 69 1.15 13.06 11.72
N GLU A 70 0.33 12.59 12.66
CA GLU A 70 0.11 11.18 12.95
C GLU A 70 -1.38 10.86 13.07
N THR A 71 -1.74 9.62 12.75
CA THR A 71 -3.05 9.08 13.14
C THR A 71 -2.98 8.58 14.60
N THR A 72 -4.13 8.58 15.28
CA THR A 72 -4.23 8.01 16.61
C THR A 72 -4.24 6.48 16.51
N ASP A 73 -3.28 5.83 17.16
CA ASP A 73 -3.18 4.37 17.15
C ASP A 73 -4.26 3.72 18.01
N ILE A 74 -4.86 2.64 17.49
CA ILE A 74 -5.74 1.74 18.24
C ILE A 74 -4.86 0.66 18.87
N LEU A 75 -4.59 0.78 20.18
CA LEU A 75 -3.72 -0.11 20.94
C LEU A 75 -4.54 -1.17 21.70
N ASP A 76 -5.48 -1.84 21.01
CA ASP A 76 -6.34 -2.89 21.58
C ASP A 76 -6.25 -4.18 20.76
N LEU A 77 -5.66 -5.20 21.37
CA LEU A 77 -5.45 -6.51 20.73
C LEU A 77 -6.78 -7.24 20.45
N ASN A 78 -7.81 -7.04 21.29
CA ASN A 78 -9.13 -7.64 21.06
C ASN A 78 -9.82 -7.02 19.83
N SER A 79 -9.67 -5.71 19.66
CA SER A 79 -10.14 -5.02 18.44
C SER A 79 -9.40 -5.52 17.20
N ALA A 80 -8.07 -5.66 17.28
CA ALA A 80 -7.26 -6.22 16.21
C ALA A 80 -7.71 -7.63 15.81
N LYS A 81 -7.95 -8.51 16.77
CA LYS A 81 -8.48 -9.85 16.53
C LYS A 81 -9.82 -9.81 15.78
N LYS A 82 -10.76 -8.96 16.21
CA LYS A 82 -12.06 -8.82 15.55
C LYS A 82 -11.94 -8.36 14.09
N VAL A 83 -11.03 -7.43 13.80
CA VAL A 83 -10.77 -6.98 12.42
C VAL A 83 -10.22 -8.12 11.58
N LEU A 84 -9.22 -8.85 12.07
CA LEU A 84 -8.63 -9.99 11.38
C LEU A 84 -9.66 -11.10 11.12
N ASP A 85 -10.49 -11.44 12.11
CA ASP A 85 -11.52 -12.48 11.98
C ASP A 85 -12.66 -12.07 11.03
N LYS A 86 -13.02 -10.79 11.02
CA LYS A 86 -14.02 -10.25 10.09
C LYS A 86 -13.55 -10.30 8.64
N ASN A 87 -12.27 -9.97 8.39
CA ASN A 87 -11.75 -9.79 7.04
C ASN A 87 -11.16 -11.08 6.44
N HIS A 88 -10.80 -12.06 7.28
CA HIS A 88 -10.11 -13.29 6.85
C HIS A 88 -10.72 -14.52 7.49
N TYR A 89 -11.20 -15.43 6.67
CA TYR A 89 -11.66 -16.75 7.12
C TYR A 89 -10.45 -17.69 7.33
N GLY A 90 -10.49 -18.51 8.38
CA GLY A 90 -9.39 -19.42 8.71
C GLY A 90 -8.09 -18.70 9.05
N LEU A 91 -6.96 -19.26 8.63
CA LEU A 91 -5.61 -18.72 8.86
C LEU A 91 -5.28 -18.49 10.35
N ASP A 92 -5.81 -19.30 11.26
CA ASP A 92 -5.72 -19.07 12.72
C ASP A 92 -4.28 -18.99 13.22
N SER A 93 -3.39 -19.84 12.71
CA SER A 93 -1.96 -19.80 13.03
C SER A 93 -1.29 -18.50 12.59
N VAL A 94 -1.63 -18.00 11.39
CA VAL A 94 -1.12 -16.72 10.86
C VAL A 94 -1.67 -15.55 11.67
N LYS A 95 -2.97 -15.54 11.94
CA LYS A 95 -3.61 -14.50 12.76
C LYS A 95 -3.00 -14.44 14.16
N ASN A 96 -2.79 -15.58 14.80
CA ASN A 96 -2.14 -15.63 16.11
C ASN A 96 -0.73 -15.06 16.07
N ARG A 97 0.06 -15.39 15.07
CA ARG A 97 1.41 -14.82 14.88
C ARG A 97 1.39 -13.30 14.68
N ILE A 98 0.41 -12.80 13.91
CA ILE A 98 0.20 -11.35 13.75
C ILE A 98 -0.22 -10.70 15.07
N LEU A 99 -1.09 -11.33 15.86
CA LEU A 99 -1.50 -10.81 17.15
C LEU A 99 -0.33 -10.78 18.15
N GLU A 100 0.55 -11.77 18.15
CA GLU A 100 1.80 -11.76 18.94
C GLU A 100 2.70 -10.60 18.52
N TYR A 101 2.87 -10.41 17.22
CA TYR A 101 3.63 -9.28 16.67
C TYR A 101 3.03 -7.93 17.06
N LEU A 102 1.71 -7.75 16.91
CA LEU A 102 1.03 -6.52 17.31
C LEU A 102 1.10 -6.30 18.84
N ALA A 103 1.02 -7.35 19.65
CA ALA A 103 1.17 -7.24 21.10
C ALA A 103 2.55 -6.67 21.48
N SER A 104 3.63 -7.10 20.80
CA SER A 104 4.97 -6.58 21.05
C SER A 104 5.09 -5.09 20.68
N ILE A 105 4.48 -4.67 19.58
CA ILE A 105 4.43 -3.26 19.17
C ILE A 105 3.62 -2.43 20.18
N ILE A 106 2.44 -2.90 20.57
CA ILE A 106 1.57 -2.21 21.54
C ILE A 106 2.31 -2.00 22.87
N LEU A 107 2.96 -3.03 23.39
CA LEU A 107 3.75 -2.93 24.62
C LEU A 107 4.91 -1.95 24.47
N SER A 108 5.61 -1.97 23.33
CA SER A 108 6.68 -1.04 23.05
C SER A 108 6.18 0.42 23.03
N LEU A 109 5.05 0.69 22.36
CA LEU A 109 4.45 2.02 22.28
C LEU A 109 3.89 2.50 23.63
N GLN A 110 3.40 1.60 24.48
CA GLN A 110 2.90 1.93 25.82
C GLN A 110 4.03 2.21 26.82
N ASN A 111 5.14 1.48 26.73
CA ASN A 111 6.26 1.61 27.67
C ASN A 111 7.20 2.77 27.34
N ASN A 112 7.28 3.17 26.08
CA ASN A 112 8.14 4.29 25.63
C ASN A 112 7.34 5.60 25.64
N SER A 113 7.17 6.20 26.82
CA SER A 113 6.37 7.41 27.04
C SER A 113 6.91 8.69 26.36
N GLY A 114 8.02 8.63 25.65
CA GLY A 114 8.66 9.80 24.97
C GLY A 114 9.04 9.55 23.51
N ASP A 115 9.30 8.32 23.11
CA ASP A 115 9.82 7.98 21.78
C ASP A 115 9.03 6.79 21.23
N LYS A 116 8.03 7.04 20.40
CA LYS A 116 7.14 6.01 19.82
C LYS A 116 7.81 5.21 18.70
N VAL A 117 9.07 4.87 18.85
CA VAL A 117 9.85 4.14 17.84
C VAL A 117 9.46 2.66 17.82
N ILE A 118 9.12 2.16 16.64
CA ILE A 118 8.87 0.74 16.42
C ILE A 118 10.21 0.04 16.18
N ARG A 119 10.64 -0.79 17.14
CA ARG A 119 11.90 -1.56 17.07
C ARG A 119 11.65 -3.06 16.81
N ALA A 120 10.47 -3.43 16.34
CA ALA A 120 10.16 -4.81 15.99
C ALA A 120 10.78 -5.16 14.62
N PRO A 121 11.17 -6.42 14.38
CA PRO A 121 11.50 -6.91 13.04
C PRO A 121 10.33 -6.65 12.08
N ILE A 122 10.63 -6.49 10.79
CA ILE A 122 9.61 -6.20 9.79
C ILE A 122 8.83 -7.48 9.47
N LEU A 123 7.51 -7.46 9.65
CA LEU A 123 6.66 -8.60 9.32
C LEU A 123 6.69 -8.87 7.81
N CYS A 124 7.06 -10.09 7.42
CA CYS A 124 7.10 -10.52 6.03
C CYS A 124 6.15 -11.71 5.79
N LEU A 125 5.10 -11.49 5.01
CA LEU A 125 4.14 -12.52 4.65
C LEU A 125 4.61 -13.25 3.39
N ILE A 126 4.97 -14.53 3.51
CA ILE A 126 5.50 -15.35 2.42
C ILE A 126 4.51 -16.46 2.06
N GLY A 127 4.21 -16.61 0.77
CA GLY A 127 3.32 -17.67 0.30
C GLY A 127 2.91 -17.47 -1.14
N LEU A 128 2.18 -18.44 -1.67
CA LEU A 128 1.76 -18.44 -3.07
C LEU A 128 0.84 -17.26 -3.42
N VAL A 129 0.72 -16.99 -4.71
CA VAL A 129 -0.15 -15.93 -5.21
C VAL A 129 -1.62 -16.21 -4.82
N GLY A 130 -2.33 -15.17 -4.38
CA GLY A 130 -3.75 -15.30 -4.04
C GLY A 130 -4.06 -15.83 -2.64
N THR A 131 -3.06 -15.99 -1.75
CA THR A 131 -3.26 -16.42 -0.36
C THR A 131 -3.71 -15.29 0.60
N GLY A 132 -3.90 -14.07 0.10
CA GLY A 132 -4.41 -12.97 0.91
C GLY A 132 -3.34 -12.11 1.59
N LYS A 133 -2.06 -12.17 1.20
CA LYS A 133 -0.97 -11.40 1.81
C LYS A 133 -1.23 -9.89 1.87
N THR A 134 -1.58 -9.30 0.74
CA THR A 134 -1.83 -7.84 0.62
C THR A 134 -3.06 -7.41 1.42
N THR A 135 -4.12 -8.22 1.40
CA THR A 135 -5.34 -7.92 2.17
C THR A 135 -5.12 -8.06 3.67
N LEU A 136 -4.25 -8.99 4.09
CA LEU A 136 -3.88 -9.17 5.48
C LEU A 136 -3.06 -7.97 6.01
N ALA A 137 -2.13 -7.46 5.21
CA ALA A 137 -1.38 -6.23 5.52
C ALA A 137 -2.32 -5.01 5.66
N TYR A 138 -3.34 -4.91 4.79
CA TYR A 138 -4.37 -3.88 4.92
C TYR A 138 -5.16 -4.02 6.23
N SER A 139 -5.53 -5.25 6.61
CA SER A 139 -6.27 -5.51 7.86
C SER A 139 -5.44 -5.20 9.11
N ILE A 140 -4.11 -5.34 9.04
CA ILE A 140 -3.20 -4.90 10.11
C ILE A 140 -3.25 -3.38 10.26
N ALA A 141 -3.21 -2.63 9.16
CA ALA A 141 -3.32 -1.19 9.19
C ALA A 141 -4.68 -0.73 9.74
N GLU A 142 -5.78 -1.35 9.31
CA GLU A 142 -7.13 -1.11 9.81
C GLU A 142 -7.21 -1.38 11.32
N ALA A 143 -6.65 -2.48 11.78
CA ALA A 143 -6.63 -2.88 13.20
C ALA A 143 -5.89 -1.87 14.08
N MET A 144 -4.84 -1.24 13.56
CA MET A 144 -4.07 -0.21 14.24
C MET A 144 -4.64 1.21 14.10
N GLY A 145 -5.67 1.42 13.26
CA GLY A 145 -6.20 2.75 12.94
C GLY A 145 -5.25 3.61 12.08
N ARG A 146 -4.29 2.99 11.41
CA ARG A 146 -3.27 3.67 10.61
C ARG A 146 -3.65 3.77 9.14
N LYS A 147 -3.13 4.78 8.45
CA LYS A 147 -3.23 4.89 6.98
C LYS A 147 -2.41 3.78 6.33
N PHE A 148 -2.91 3.25 5.22
CA PHE A 148 -2.26 2.18 4.48
C PHE A 148 -1.79 2.67 3.11
N GLU A 149 -0.54 2.39 2.80
CA GLU A 149 0.06 2.63 1.50
C GLU A 149 0.76 1.39 0.97
N ARG A 150 0.89 1.28 -0.34
CA ARG A 150 1.52 0.15 -1.01
C ARG A 150 2.59 0.62 -2.00
N ILE A 151 3.76 -0.01 -1.94
CA ILE A 151 4.85 0.15 -2.91
C ILE A 151 5.04 -1.20 -3.60
N PRO A 152 4.68 -1.33 -4.89
CA PRO A 152 4.91 -2.55 -5.65
C PRO A 152 6.38 -2.66 -6.05
N PHE A 153 7.03 -3.77 -5.73
CA PHE A 153 8.40 -4.08 -6.14
C PHE A 153 8.45 -4.92 -7.43
N GLY A 154 7.33 -5.50 -7.82
CA GLY A 154 7.25 -6.28 -9.05
C GLY A 154 7.60 -5.45 -10.29
N GLY A 155 8.71 -5.84 -10.95
CA GLY A 155 9.22 -5.12 -12.11
C GLY A 155 10.02 -3.85 -11.80
N MET A 156 10.30 -3.53 -10.54
CA MET A 156 11.13 -2.39 -10.19
C MET A 156 12.57 -2.59 -10.71
N GLY A 157 13.02 -1.68 -11.56
CA GLY A 157 14.28 -1.76 -12.30
C GLY A 157 15.32 -0.74 -11.89
N ASP A 158 15.06 0.08 -10.85
CA ASP A 158 15.97 1.14 -10.44
C ASP A 158 15.74 1.53 -8.97
N ALA A 159 16.80 1.61 -8.18
CA ALA A 159 16.78 2.03 -6.79
C ALA A 159 16.34 3.51 -6.62
N ARG A 160 16.52 4.34 -7.65
CA ARG A 160 16.02 5.72 -7.69
C ARG A 160 14.51 5.79 -7.54
N SER A 161 13.79 4.77 -7.97
CA SER A 161 12.34 4.67 -7.75
C SER A 161 11.95 4.68 -6.27
N LEU A 162 12.82 4.20 -5.37
CA LEU A 162 12.60 4.21 -3.91
C LEU A 162 13.13 5.48 -3.24
N ARG A 163 14.32 5.91 -3.65
CA ARG A 163 15.13 6.93 -2.98
C ARG A 163 15.08 8.31 -3.62
N GLY A 164 14.36 8.42 -4.75
CA GLY A 164 14.30 9.66 -5.50
C GLY A 164 15.57 9.94 -6.33
N GLN A 165 15.53 11.01 -7.06
CA GLN A 165 16.61 11.47 -7.94
C GLN A 165 17.00 12.90 -7.58
N SER A 166 18.32 13.19 -7.59
CA SER A 166 18.82 14.53 -7.29
C SER A 166 18.21 15.58 -8.22
N ARG A 167 17.82 16.72 -7.67
CA ARG A 167 17.26 17.88 -8.39
C ARG A 167 18.17 18.49 -9.43
N ALA A 168 19.42 18.02 -9.54
CA ALA A 168 20.31 18.38 -10.64
C ALA A 168 19.86 17.84 -12.01
N PHE A 169 18.96 16.85 -12.03
CA PHE A 169 18.38 16.30 -13.25
C PHE A 169 17.03 16.96 -13.56
N ALA A 170 16.75 17.16 -14.86
CA ALA A 170 15.56 17.89 -15.31
C ALA A 170 14.23 17.23 -14.87
N ASP A 171 14.18 15.88 -14.90
CA ASP A 171 12.97 15.11 -14.60
C ASP A 171 13.06 14.47 -13.19
N ALA A 172 13.74 15.13 -12.25
CA ALA A 172 13.90 14.63 -10.90
C ALA A 172 12.57 14.61 -10.14
N GLU A 173 12.33 13.50 -9.43
CA GLU A 173 11.17 13.30 -8.58
C GLU A 173 11.58 12.66 -7.25
N PRO A 174 10.78 12.86 -6.17
CA PRO A 174 10.95 12.11 -4.93
C PRO A 174 10.75 10.60 -5.16
N GLY A 175 11.38 9.80 -4.33
CA GLY A 175 11.18 8.35 -4.32
C GLY A 175 9.80 7.92 -3.83
N ALA A 176 9.50 6.65 -4.06
CA ALA A 176 8.20 6.07 -3.69
C ALA A 176 7.91 6.21 -2.19
N ILE A 177 8.91 6.12 -1.32
CA ILE A 177 8.74 6.26 0.14
C ILE A 177 8.14 7.64 0.46
N ILE A 178 8.77 8.71 -0.03
CA ILE A 178 8.32 10.09 0.18
C ILE A 178 6.94 10.32 -0.45
N LYS A 179 6.72 9.87 -1.68
CA LYS A 179 5.42 9.97 -2.36
C LYS A 179 4.30 9.33 -1.55
N LYS A 180 4.56 8.16 -0.94
CA LYS A 180 3.58 7.43 -0.12
C LYS A 180 3.29 8.12 1.21
N LEU A 181 4.30 8.70 1.86
CA LEU A 181 4.10 9.51 3.07
C LEU A 181 3.26 10.76 2.80
N VAL A 182 3.54 11.46 1.69
CA VAL A 182 2.75 12.62 1.25
C VAL A 182 1.30 12.21 0.97
N HIS A 183 1.07 11.08 0.30
CA HIS A 183 -0.29 10.58 0.02
C HIS A 183 -1.02 10.17 1.31
N ALA A 184 -0.35 9.48 2.21
CA ALA A 184 -0.90 9.06 3.51
C ALA A 184 -1.23 10.25 4.44
N GLN A 185 -0.54 11.38 4.28
CA GLN A 185 -0.63 12.55 5.17
C GLN A 185 -0.38 12.18 6.66
N SER A 186 0.42 11.16 6.90
CA SER A 186 0.74 10.66 8.25
C SER A 186 2.10 9.98 8.29
N LYS A 187 2.95 10.32 9.29
CA LYS A 187 4.26 9.70 9.46
C LYS A 187 4.20 8.29 10.08
N ASN A 188 3.12 7.94 10.80
CA ASN A 188 2.91 6.62 11.38
C ASN A 188 2.06 5.68 10.50
N SER A 189 2.08 5.88 9.19
CA SER A 189 1.39 5.02 8.23
C SER A 189 1.95 3.59 8.20
N VAL A 190 1.15 2.64 7.71
CA VAL A 190 1.60 1.31 7.33
C VAL A 190 1.96 1.32 5.86
N ILE A 191 3.20 1.01 5.53
CA ILE A 191 3.68 0.90 4.14
C ILE A 191 3.95 -0.56 3.81
N LEU A 192 3.19 -1.10 2.87
CA LEU A 192 3.38 -2.44 2.32
C LEU A 192 4.43 -2.42 1.21
N LEU A 193 5.52 -3.15 1.41
CA LEU A 193 6.54 -3.45 0.42
C LEU A 193 6.12 -4.75 -0.29
N ASP A 194 5.41 -4.64 -1.42
CA ASP A 194 4.71 -5.78 -2.01
C ASP A 194 5.53 -6.45 -3.12
N GLU A 195 5.62 -7.78 -3.07
CA GLU A 195 6.33 -8.64 -4.02
C GLU A 195 7.86 -8.36 -4.07
N LEU A 196 8.54 -8.33 -2.91
CA LEU A 196 9.99 -8.10 -2.79
C LEU A 196 10.84 -9.06 -3.63
N ASP A 197 10.36 -10.28 -3.84
CA ASP A 197 11.02 -11.31 -4.64
C ASP A 197 11.00 -11.06 -6.16
N ARG A 198 10.23 -10.04 -6.62
CA ARG A 198 9.99 -9.76 -8.04
C ARG A 198 10.71 -8.53 -8.60
N VAL A 199 11.69 -8.03 -7.88
CA VAL A 199 12.61 -7.00 -8.39
C VAL A 199 13.38 -7.53 -9.59
N THR A 200 13.64 -6.66 -10.58
CA THR A 200 14.45 -7.05 -11.75
C THR A 200 15.86 -7.46 -11.33
N GLU A 201 16.45 -8.43 -12.03
CA GLU A 201 17.75 -8.95 -11.68
C GLU A 201 18.85 -7.88 -11.71
N SER A 202 18.81 -7.00 -12.70
CA SER A 202 19.77 -5.91 -12.87
C SER A 202 19.79 -4.87 -11.73
N ALA A 203 18.65 -4.61 -11.11
CA ALA A 203 18.53 -3.61 -10.04
C ALA A 203 18.49 -4.23 -8.63
N ARG A 204 18.53 -5.56 -8.53
CA ARG A 204 18.31 -6.26 -7.25
C ARG A 204 19.30 -5.84 -6.18
N ALA A 205 20.59 -5.78 -6.50
CA ALA A 205 21.64 -5.45 -5.52
C ALA A 205 21.43 -4.03 -4.94
N ASP A 206 21.16 -3.05 -5.80
CA ASP A 206 20.98 -1.67 -5.40
C ASP A 206 19.70 -1.48 -4.58
N ILE A 207 18.59 -2.10 -5.01
CA ILE A 207 17.31 -2.04 -4.31
C ILE A 207 17.41 -2.72 -2.93
N MET A 208 18.07 -3.89 -2.84
CA MET A 208 18.31 -4.55 -1.56
C MET A 208 19.19 -3.70 -0.64
N GLY A 209 20.16 -2.95 -1.17
CA GLY A 209 20.95 -1.99 -0.40
C GLY A 209 20.08 -0.89 0.22
N VAL A 210 19.15 -0.31 -0.54
CA VAL A 210 18.20 0.67 0.00
C VAL A 210 17.29 0.04 1.06
N LEU A 211 16.83 -1.19 0.85
CA LEU A 211 15.98 -1.89 1.82
C LEU A 211 16.71 -2.18 3.14
N VAL A 212 18.01 -2.51 3.12
CA VAL A 212 18.80 -2.71 4.34
C VAL A 212 18.78 -1.46 5.22
N GLU A 213 18.92 -0.27 4.64
CA GLU A 213 18.85 0.99 5.36
C GLU A 213 17.42 1.32 5.82
N LEU A 214 16.44 1.15 4.92
CA LEU A 214 15.03 1.43 5.20
C LEU A 214 14.46 0.59 6.35
N LEU A 215 14.87 -0.69 6.41
CA LEU A 215 14.34 -1.65 7.38
C LEU A 215 15.16 -1.73 8.67
N ASP A 216 16.25 -0.97 8.76
CA ASP A 216 17.08 -0.88 9.96
C ASP A 216 16.55 0.21 10.89
N PRO A 217 16.10 -0.11 12.13
CA PRO A 217 15.52 0.88 13.04
C PRO A 217 16.45 2.01 13.46
N GLU A 218 17.78 1.83 13.39
CA GLU A 218 18.73 2.87 13.73
C GLU A 218 19.02 3.82 12.55
N GLN A 219 18.92 3.30 11.31
CA GLN A 219 19.20 4.05 10.10
C GLN A 219 17.96 4.76 9.54
N ASN A 220 16.78 4.16 9.69
CA ASN A 220 15.54 4.71 9.12
C ASN A 220 15.06 6.02 9.78
N LYS A 221 15.59 6.36 10.97
CA LYS A 221 15.36 7.66 11.65
C LYS A 221 15.87 8.85 10.85
N SER A 222 16.82 8.62 9.97
CA SER A 222 17.45 9.67 9.16
C SER A 222 17.44 9.31 7.68
N PHE A 223 16.36 8.68 7.22
CA PHE A 223 16.20 8.32 5.81
C PHE A 223 16.27 9.56 4.93
N THR A 224 17.21 9.58 3.99
CA THR A 224 17.40 10.71 3.08
C THR A 224 16.98 10.34 1.67
N ASP A 225 15.92 10.98 1.18
CA ASP A 225 15.52 10.95 -0.22
C ASP A 225 16.38 11.93 -1.02
N HIS A 226 16.87 11.52 -2.18
CA HIS A 226 17.81 12.32 -2.98
C HIS A 226 17.18 13.59 -3.60
N TYR A 227 15.84 13.59 -3.79
CA TYR A 227 15.13 14.79 -4.26
C TYR A 227 14.90 15.79 -3.12
N VAL A 228 14.41 15.29 -1.97
CA VAL A 228 14.13 16.13 -0.80
C VAL A 228 15.43 16.65 -0.18
N ASP A 229 16.50 15.83 -0.21
CA ASP A 229 17.83 16.16 0.35
C ASP A 229 17.74 16.72 1.77
N TYR A 230 16.94 16.03 2.58
CA TYR A 230 16.72 16.30 4.00
C TYR A 230 16.29 15.00 4.68
N PRO A 231 16.83 14.69 5.88
CA PRO A 231 16.49 13.48 6.60
C PRO A 231 15.03 13.50 7.07
N PHE A 232 14.32 12.40 6.85
CA PHE A 232 12.97 12.18 7.33
C PHE A 232 12.96 10.98 8.28
N ASP A 233 12.33 11.13 9.44
CA ASP A 233 12.23 10.09 10.45
C ASP A 233 11.12 9.10 10.10
N LEU A 234 11.51 7.87 9.69
CA LEU A 234 10.62 6.76 9.37
C LEU A 234 10.39 5.81 10.54
N SER A 235 10.94 6.07 11.73
CA SER A 235 10.86 5.16 12.88
C SER A 235 9.44 4.94 13.40
N HIS A 236 8.50 5.82 13.06
CA HIS A 236 7.08 5.70 13.37
C HIS A 236 6.29 4.94 12.31
N THR A 237 6.85 4.80 11.10
CA THR A 237 6.25 4.07 9.99
C THR A 237 6.34 2.56 10.22
N LEU A 238 5.24 1.84 10.06
CA LEU A 238 5.25 0.38 10.10
C LEU A 238 5.43 -0.17 8.70
N PHE A 239 6.54 -0.82 8.43
CA PHE A 239 6.75 -1.55 7.19
C PHE A 239 6.25 -2.98 7.33
N ILE A 240 5.55 -3.46 6.31
CA ILE A 240 5.17 -4.86 6.14
C ILE A 240 5.65 -5.29 4.77
N ALA A 241 6.24 -6.47 4.65
CA ALA A 241 6.72 -7.00 3.38
C ALA A 241 5.86 -8.19 2.91
N THR A 242 5.80 -8.39 1.59
CA THR A 242 5.29 -9.62 1.00
C THR A 242 6.26 -10.19 -0.01
N ALA A 243 6.28 -11.51 -0.11
CA ALA A 243 7.01 -12.24 -1.15
C ALA A 243 6.29 -13.54 -1.48
N ASN A 244 6.59 -14.14 -2.63
CA ASN A 244 6.12 -15.50 -2.91
C ASN A 244 7.13 -16.52 -2.41
N ASN A 245 8.42 -16.17 -2.45
CA ASN A 245 9.52 -16.97 -1.91
C ASN A 245 10.68 -16.04 -1.49
N THR A 246 11.71 -16.60 -0.86
CA THR A 246 12.88 -15.86 -0.36
C THR A 246 14.08 -15.87 -1.30
N THR A 247 14.03 -16.60 -2.40
CA THR A 247 15.18 -16.89 -3.27
C THR A 247 15.88 -15.64 -3.80
N ASN A 248 15.11 -14.61 -4.12
CA ASN A 248 15.60 -13.36 -4.70
C ASN A 248 15.78 -12.22 -3.69
N ILE A 249 15.66 -12.50 -2.40
CA ILE A 249 15.85 -11.53 -1.33
C ILE A 249 17.24 -11.76 -0.72
N SER A 250 18.02 -10.69 -0.55
CA SER A 250 19.36 -10.81 0.02
C SER A 250 19.30 -11.22 1.50
N THR A 251 20.32 -11.97 1.97
CA THR A 251 20.42 -12.39 3.37
C THR A 251 20.34 -11.19 4.32
N ALA A 252 21.02 -10.09 3.99
CA ALA A 252 21.00 -8.88 4.81
C ALA A 252 19.61 -8.27 4.99
N VAL A 253 18.72 -8.39 4.00
CA VAL A 253 17.31 -7.99 4.13
C VAL A 253 16.54 -9.05 4.93
N LEU A 254 16.77 -10.36 4.65
CA LEU A 254 16.09 -11.45 5.37
C LEU A 254 16.33 -11.40 6.88
N ASP A 255 17.55 -11.05 7.32
CA ASP A 255 17.91 -10.93 8.73
C ASP A 255 17.10 -9.84 9.49
N ARG A 256 16.45 -8.94 8.76
CA ARG A 256 15.59 -7.87 9.30
C ARG A 256 14.09 -8.21 9.24
N LEU A 257 13.75 -9.35 8.65
CA LEU A 257 12.38 -9.77 8.41
C LEU A 257 11.94 -10.84 9.40
N GLU A 258 10.77 -10.66 10.00
CA GLU A 258 10.05 -11.72 10.69
C GLU A 258 9.14 -12.45 9.70
N ILE A 259 9.53 -13.67 9.32
CA ILE A 259 8.84 -14.43 8.29
C ILE A 259 7.62 -15.14 8.86
N VAL A 260 6.45 -14.86 8.25
CA VAL A 260 5.20 -15.58 8.48
C VAL A 260 4.78 -16.30 7.20
N GLN A 261 4.77 -17.63 7.26
CA GLN A 261 4.35 -18.46 6.13
C GLN A 261 2.84 -18.45 5.98
N MET A 262 2.38 -18.09 4.77
CA MET A 262 0.98 -18.12 4.39
C MET A 262 0.63 -19.49 3.79
N PRO A 263 -0.18 -20.31 4.44
CA PRO A 263 -0.60 -21.59 3.89
C PRO A 263 -1.50 -21.41 2.67
N SER A 264 -1.59 -22.44 1.86
CA SER A 264 -2.63 -22.54 0.83
C SER A 264 -3.95 -22.93 1.49
N TYR A 265 -5.05 -22.41 0.95
CA TYR A 265 -6.38 -22.81 1.42
C TYR A 265 -6.73 -24.23 1.00
N THR A 266 -7.36 -24.96 1.90
CA THR A 266 -8.01 -26.25 1.58
C THR A 266 -9.25 -26.01 0.72
N ASP A 267 -9.79 -27.05 0.07
CA ASP A 267 -11.02 -26.94 -0.71
C ASP A 267 -12.22 -26.57 0.16
N GLU A 268 -12.27 -27.07 1.38
CA GLU A 268 -13.34 -26.76 2.33
C GLU A 268 -13.30 -25.27 2.74
N GLU A 269 -12.11 -24.75 3.01
CA GLU A 269 -11.92 -23.32 3.28
C GLU A 269 -12.29 -22.47 2.08
N LYS A 270 -11.85 -22.86 0.87
CA LYS A 270 -12.22 -22.17 -0.37
C LYS A 270 -13.72 -22.17 -0.60
N GLN A 271 -14.39 -23.28 -0.35
CA GLN A 271 -15.84 -23.36 -0.45
C GLN A 271 -16.54 -22.40 0.50
N THR A 272 -16.09 -22.35 1.75
CA THR A 272 -16.62 -21.43 2.75
C THR A 272 -16.37 -19.96 2.35
N ILE A 273 -15.14 -19.64 1.91
CA ILE A 273 -14.76 -18.31 1.43
C ILE A 273 -15.62 -17.92 0.22
N ALA A 274 -15.79 -18.84 -0.74
CA ALA A 274 -16.61 -18.61 -1.93
C ALA A 274 -18.06 -18.27 -1.59
N LYS A 275 -18.69 -19.11 -0.76
CA LYS A 275 -20.11 -18.97 -0.39
C LYS A 275 -20.39 -17.76 0.47
N SER A 276 -19.59 -17.59 1.53
CA SER A 276 -19.91 -16.65 2.61
C SER A 276 -19.30 -15.24 2.40
N TYR A 277 -18.26 -15.12 1.58
CA TYR A 277 -17.52 -13.85 1.42
C TYR A 277 -17.47 -13.39 -0.03
N LEU A 278 -16.99 -14.22 -0.97
CA LEU A 278 -16.76 -13.78 -2.35
C LEU A 278 -18.07 -13.62 -3.13
N PHE A 279 -18.92 -14.60 -3.12
CA PHE A 279 -20.15 -14.57 -3.93
C PHE A 279 -21.09 -13.43 -3.54
N PRO A 280 -21.39 -13.18 -2.24
CA PRO A 280 -22.22 -12.04 -1.84
C PRO A 280 -21.60 -10.70 -2.23
N LYS A 281 -20.27 -10.53 -2.04
CA LYS A 281 -19.53 -9.31 -2.39
C LYS A 281 -19.57 -9.05 -3.90
N ILE A 282 -19.21 -10.07 -4.71
CA ILE A 282 -19.12 -9.95 -6.16
C ILE A 282 -20.51 -9.74 -6.77
N ARG A 283 -21.52 -10.44 -6.26
CA ARG A 283 -22.93 -10.27 -6.64
C ARG A 283 -23.35 -8.80 -6.47
N GLN A 284 -23.08 -8.20 -5.32
CA GLN A 284 -23.38 -6.80 -5.05
C GLN A 284 -22.59 -5.86 -5.97
N GLN A 285 -21.31 -6.11 -6.19
CA GLN A 285 -20.46 -5.31 -7.08
C GLN A 285 -20.91 -5.37 -8.54
N THR A 286 -21.50 -6.50 -8.96
CA THR A 286 -22.04 -6.68 -10.30
C THR A 286 -23.46 -6.08 -10.45
N GLY A 287 -24.02 -5.53 -9.37
CA GLY A 287 -25.37 -4.95 -9.37
C GLY A 287 -26.50 -5.98 -9.27
N LEU A 288 -26.18 -7.24 -8.93
CA LEU A 288 -27.15 -8.31 -8.78
C LEU A 288 -27.67 -8.38 -7.33
N SER A 289 -28.98 -8.48 -7.16
CA SER A 289 -29.61 -8.74 -5.87
C SER A 289 -29.56 -10.23 -5.49
N GLU A 290 -29.85 -10.53 -4.22
CA GLU A 290 -29.92 -11.91 -3.72
C GLU A 290 -30.99 -12.75 -4.45
N ALA A 291 -32.09 -12.12 -4.83
CA ALA A 291 -33.18 -12.78 -5.53
C ALA A 291 -32.88 -13.07 -7.00
N GLN A 292 -31.87 -12.43 -7.60
CA GLN A 292 -31.61 -12.55 -9.03
C GLN A 292 -30.69 -13.70 -9.43
N ILE A 293 -29.82 -14.16 -8.52
CA ILE A 293 -28.88 -15.24 -8.81
C ILE A 293 -28.66 -16.14 -7.58
N THR A 294 -28.70 -17.45 -7.81
CA THR A 294 -28.34 -18.48 -6.82
C THR A 294 -27.46 -19.56 -7.48
N ILE A 295 -26.59 -20.17 -6.72
CA ILE A 295 -25.75 -21.29 -7.13
C ILE A 295 -26.09 -22.48 -6.27
N ASP A 296 -26.42 -23.62 -6.89
CA ASP A 296 -26.73 -24.84 -6.15
C ASP A 296 -25.53 -25.31 -5.33
N ASP A 297 -25.79 -25.78 -4.12
CA ASP A 297 -24.75 -26.19 -3.18
C ASP A 297 -23.83 -27.30 -3.71
N ALA A 298 -24.36 -28.20 -4.53
CA ALA A 298 -23.60 -29.27 -5.14
C ALA A 298 -22.56 -28.80 -6.18
N LEU A 299 -22.65 -27.55 -6.66
CA LEU A 299 -21.76 -27.00 -7.69
C LEU A 299 -20.48 -26.38 -7.13
N TRP A 300 -20.44 -26.01 -5.86
CA TRP A 300 -19.28 -25.31 -5.30
C TRP A 300 -17.95 -26.06 -5.50
N PRO A 301 -17.85 -27.39 -5.38
CA PRO A 301 -16.64 -28.11 -5.72
C PRO A 301 -16.15 -27.86 -7.15
N SER A 302 -17.08 -27.74 -8.11
CA SER A 302 -16.76 -27.44 -9.51
C SER A 302 -16.39 -25.98 -9.73
N VAL A 303 -17.00 -25.06 -8.99
CA VAL A 303 -16.65 -23.62 -9.00
C VAL A 303 -15.25 -23.38 -8.45
N ILE A 304 -14.83 -24.13 -7.42
CA ILE A 304 -13.51 -24.00 -6.78
C ILE A 304 -12.39 -24.49 -7.69
N ARG A 305 -12.62 -25.49 -8.50
CA ARG A 305 -11.62 -26.11 -9.37
C ARG A 305 -12.04 -26.18 -10.84
N PRO A 306 -12.34 -25.04 -11.50
CA PRO A 306 -12.80 -25.07 -12.89
C PRO A 306 -11.71 -25.53 -13.86
N LEU A 307 -10.41 -25.28 -13.54
CA LEU A 307 -9.26 -25.55 -14.40
C LEU A 307 -8.18 -26.40 -13.70
N GLY A 308 -8.50 -27.04 -12.56
CA GLY A 308 -7.55 -27.85 -11.80
C GLY A 308 -7.10 -27.22 -10.49
N PHE A 309 -5.91 -27.62 -9.97
CA PHE A 309 -5.41 -27.14 -8.69
C PHE A 309 -4.94 -25.69 -8.76
N ASP A 310 -5.46 -24.85 -7.87
CA ASP A 310 -4.98 -23.50 -7.59
C ASP A 310 -4.77 -23.33 -6.09
N SER A 311 -3.64 -22.78 -5.70
CA SER A 311 -3.25 -22.57 -4.31
C SER A 311 -3.96 -21.41 -3.63
N GLY A 312 -4.47 -20.44 -4.41
CA GLY A 312 -5.05 -19.20 -3.91
C GLY A 312 -6.54 -19.07 -4.17
N ILE A 313 -7.09 -17.91 -3.84
CA ILE A 313 -8.51 -17.56 -4.07
C ILE A 313 -8.71 -16.60 -5.25
N ARG A 314 -7.62 -16.13 -5.91
CA ARG A 314 -7.73 -15.14 -7.00
C ARG A 314 -8.40 -15.70 -8.26
N SER A 315 -8.13 -16.95 -8.63
CA SER A 315 -8.80 -17.61 -9.74
C SER A 315 -10.26 -17.93 -9.38
N LEU A 316 -10.53 -18.34 -8.14
CA LEU A 316 -11.88 -18.52 -7.62
C LEU A 316 -12.71 -17.23 -7.68
N GLU A 317 -12.13 -16.10 -7.27
CA GLU A 317 -12.75 -14.78 -7.37
C GLU A 317 -13.11 -14.46 -8.83
N ARG A 318 -12.17 -14.66 -9.77
CA ARG A 318 -12.41 -14.45 -11.21
C ARG A 318 -13.49 -15.38 -11.78
N THR A 319 -13.54 -16.61 -11.31
CA THR A 319 -14.60 -17.57 -11.73
C THR A 319 -15.97 -17.09 -11.29
N ILE A 320 -16.10 -16.67 -10.02
CA ILE A 320 -17.37 -16.15 -9.48
C ILE A 320 -17.75 -14.83 -10.18
N GLU A 321 -16.77 -13.95 -10.44
CA GLU A 321 -17.02 -12.73 -11.25
C GLU A 321 -17.55 -13.06 -12.65
N GLY A 322 -16.93 -14.03 -13.32
CA GLY A 322 -17.39 -14.48 -14.63
C GLY A 322 -18.82 -14.98 -14.62
N ILE A 323 -19.17 -15.81 -13.62
CA ILE A 323 -20.52 -16.30 -13.39
C ILE A 323 -21.51 -15.13 -13.21
N CYS A 324 -21.20 -14.20 -12.30
CA CYS A 324 -22.07 -13.05 -12.04
C CYS A 324 -22.23 -12.14 -13.26
N ARG A 325 -21.16 -11.89 -14.02
CA ARG A 325 -21.21 -11.08 -15.25
C ARG A 325 -22.08 -11.73 -16.34
N LYS A 326 -22.00 -13.04 -16.53
CA LYS A 326 -22.86 -13.76 -17.48
C LYS A 326 -24.33 -13.68 -17.05
N ALA A 327 -24.62 -13.87 -15.78
CA ALA A 327 -25.97 -13.71 -15.25
C ALA A 327 -26.51 -12.28 -15.43
N ALA A 328 -25.70 -11.25 -15.15
CA ALA A 328 -26.07 -9.86 -15.36
C ALA A 328 -26.38 -9.58 -16.85
N ARG A 329 -25.56 -10.14 -17.76
CA ARG A 329 -25.79 -10.04 -19.20
C ARG A 329 -27.13 -10.63 -19.62
N GLU A 330 -27.51 -11.81 -19.17
CA GLU A 330 -28.79 -12.44 -19.50
C GLU A 330 -30.00 -11.60 -19.05
N ILE A 331 -29.88 -10.97 -17.87
CA ILE A 331 -30.91 -10.06 -17.36
C ILE A 331 -31.02 -8.81 -18.25
N VAL A 332 -29.89 -8.21 -18.62
CA VAL A 332 -29.88 -6.98 -19.44
C VAL A 332 -30.34 -7.25 -20.87
N GLU A 333 -30.01 -8.42 -21.44
CA GLU A 333 -30.50 -8.87 -22.77
C GLU A 333 -31.99 -9.28 -22.77
N GLY A 334 -32.65 -9.28 -21.60
CA GLY A 334 -34.07 -9.66 -21.49
C GLY A 334 -34.36 -11.15 -21.70
N LYS A 335 -33.34 -12.01 -21.60
CA LYS A 335 -33.48 -13.47 -21.68
C LYS A 335 -34.17 -14.06 -20.46
N VAL A 336 -34.10 -13.33 -19.34
CA VAL A 336 -34.69 -13.70 -18.05
C VAL A 336 -35.87 -12.80 -17.76
N GLN A 337 -37.04 -13.36 -17.43
CA GLN A 337 -38.22 -12.58 -17.07
C GLN A 337 -37.93 -11.67 -15.86
N LYS A 338 -38.50 -10.46 -15.90
CA LYS A 338 -38.33 -9.47 -14.85
C LYS A 338 -38.79 -10.04 -13.50
N GLY A 339 -37.87 -10.17 -12.55
CA GLY A 339 -38.13 -10.74 -11.22
C GLY A 339 -37.87 -12.25 -11.09
N ALA A 340 -37.45 -12.93 -12.14
CA ALA A 340 -37.07 -14.34 -12.07
C ALA A 340 -35.62 -14.47 -11.56
N THR A 341 -35.37 -15.57 -10.82
CA THR A 341 -34.04 -15.92 -10.28
C THR A 341 -33.31 -16.81 -11.30
N ILE A 342 -32.08 -16.43 -11.64
CA ILE A 342 -31.18 -17.32 -12.39
C ILE A 342 -30.60 -18.31 -11.37
N ARG A 343 -31.07 -19.57 -11.50
CA ARG A 343 -30.55 -20.67 -10.71
C ARG A 343 -29.50 -21.42 -11.52
N ILE A 344 -28.24 -21.42 -11.00
CA ILE A 344 -27.13 -22.16 -11.60
C ILE A 344 -27.16 -23.58 -11.07
N THR A 345 -27.38 -24.54 -11.97
CA THR A 345 -27.50 -25.97 -11.73
C THR A 345 -26.46 -26.74 -12.56
N ASN A 346 -26.35 -28.06 -12.37
CA ASN A 346 -25.47 -28.89 -13.17
C ASN A 346 -25.76 -28.81 -14.68
N ASP A 347 -27.04 -28.60 -15.05
CA ASP A 347 -27.45 -28.59 -16.43
C ASP A 347 -26.96 -27.36 -17.21
N ASN A 348 -26.93 -26.18 -16.56
CA ASN A 348 -26.52 -24.90 -17.16
C ASN A 348 -25.15 -24.39 -16.70
N PHE A 349 -24.48 -25.05 -15.78
CA PHE A 349 -23.22 -24.61 -15.21
C PHE A 349 -22.14 -24.27 -16.24
N LYS A 350 -22.05 -25.10 -17.31
CA LYS A 350 -21.10 -24.90 -18.41
C LYS A 350 -21.30 -23.59 -19.18
N GLU A 351 -22.52 -23.07 -19.20
CA GLU A 351 -22.86 -21.82 -19.87
C GLU A 351 -22.37 -20.61 -19.07
N PHE A 352 -22.38 -20.74 -17.73
CA PHE A 352 -22.00 -19.66 -16.81
C PHE A 352 -20.52 -19.63 -16.44
N ILE A 353 -19.82 -20.77 -16.50
CA ILE A 353 -18.40 -20.78 -16.16
C ILE A 353 -17.60 -19.97 -17.20
N PRO A 354 -16.67 -19.09 -16.77
CA PRO A 354 -15.81 -18.40 -17.71
C PRO A 354 -14.85 -19.39 -18.39
N VAL A 355 -14.71 -19.30 -19.69
CA VAL A 355 -13.75 -20.08 -20.50
C VAL A 355 -12.37 -19.44 -20.42
#